data_1abbe0a26b5dd4115d4efc537aac64dc
#
_entry.id   1abbe0a26b5dd4115d4efc537aac64dc
#
_cell.length_a   1.000
_cell.length_b   1.000
_cell.length_c   1.000
_cell.angle_alpha   90.00
_cell.angle_beta   90.00
_cell.angle_gamma   90.00
#
_symmetry.space_group_name_H-M   'P 1'
#
loop_
_entity.id
_entity.type
_entity.pdbx_description
1 polymer ?
#
loop_
_entity_poly.entity_id
_entity_poly.type
_entity_poly.pdbx_seq_one_letter_code
_entity_poly.pdbx_strand_id
1 'polypeptide(L)'
;MVLPTRGQGGPSFNTPPEDSIGGEAFQGERLRNFVQAVVLAGGVGSRLRPWTDTVPKPLLPMLDRTLLEQVVWGMPTGLVDEIVVAGGYRVQQITEHFEAREQGIAVTIVEETEPLGTGGALGNCKDVVSGRFACFNGDVITSLRMDDLIERHAINGGVGTLALWEVEDPTRFGIVGLDEHQRVTAFKEKPKPAEVFSNLINAGSYLLEEEVFDVMPKGRHSLERDVFPVLAQRKQLNGVPFEGYFIDAGTPSSWSDGVEACITHGRFTGGRVVDGSWCAEAQAPSGVRHHASMFGQGVKARGAIVERSTLLDGVTVGTGTSLNDVLAGQGAVIGEGCVLRDVVLGPGAVVEDGERLTGERRAKV
;
A
#
# COMPACT_ATOMS: atom_id res chain seq x y z
N MET A 1 17.77 -9.64 -18.45
CA MET A 1 17.03 -9.18 -19.62
C MET A 1 17.00 -7.66 -19.56
N VAL A 2 17.62 -6.99 -20.51
CA VAL A 2 17.95 -5.56 -20.47
C VAL A 2 16.68 -4.73 -20.67
N LEU A 3 16.38 -3.87 -19.71
CA LEU A 3 15.36 -2.82 -19.85
C LEU A 3 15.92 -1.67 -20.70
N PRO A 4 15.12 -0.99 -21.52
CA PRO A 4 15.58 0.09 -22.39
C PRO A 4 16.02 1.31 -21.55
N THR A 5 17.18 1.84 -21.88
CA THR A 5 17.77 3.04 -21.31
C THR A 5 17.18 4.33 -21.88
N ARG A 6 16.91 5.29 -20.99
CA ARG A 6 16.86 6.74 -21.12
C ARG A 6 15.59 7.42 -21.64
N GLY A 7 14.81 7.98 -20.68
CA GLY A 7 14.17 9.29 -20.80
C GLY A 7 14.60 10.13 -19.59
N GLN A 8 15.00 11.37 -19.80
CA GLN A 8 15.48 12.31 -18.80
C GLN A 8 14.37 12.61 -17.76
N GLY A 9 14.73 12.62 -16.47
CA GLY A 9 13.89 13.01 -15.35
C GLY A 9 13.12 11.83 -14.73
N GLY A 10 13.78 11.09 -13.81
CA GLY A 10 13.06 10.16 -12.92
C GLY A 10 12.05 10.94 -12.06
N PRO A 11 10.84 10.41 -11.84
CA PRO A 11 9.88 11.06 -10.97
C PRO A 11 10.44 11.10 -9.54
N SER A 12 10.55 12.29 -8.98
CA SER A 12 10.73 12.46 -7.53
C SER A 12 9.56 11.76 -6.82
N PHE A 13 9.82 11.07 -5.72
CA PHE A 13 8.79 10.75 -4.76
C PHE A 13 8.10 12.07 -4.40
N ASN A 14 6.80 12.19 -4.65
CA ASN A 14 5.97 13.36 -4.37
C ASN A 14 5.93 14.48 -5.40
N THR A 15 4.88 14.50 -6.18
CA THR A 15 4.18 15.71 -6.57
C THR A 15 2.68 15.42 -6.56
N PRO A 16 1.96 15.71 -5.46
CA PRO A 16 0.53 15.98 -5.58
C PRO A 16 0.36 17.25 -6.44
N PRO A 17 -0.74 17.40 -7.21
CA PRO A 17 -0.98 18.59 -7.99
C PRO A 17 -0.96 19.83 -7.10
N GLU A 18 -0.37 20.91 -7.60
CA GLU A 18 -0.24 22.23 -6.96
C GLU A 18 -1.56 23.01 -6.84
N ASP A 19 -2.68 22.40 -6.62
CA ASP A 19 -3.94 23.09 -6.40
C ASP A 19 -4.51 22.74 -5.05
N SER A 20 -4.17 23.55 -4.04
CA SER A 20 -5.15 24.06 -3.09
C SER A 20 -4.52 24.80 -1.90
N ILE A 21 -4.85 26.08 -1.83
CA ILE A 21 -5.21 26.85 -0.64
C ILE A 21 -4.05 27.24 0.28
N GLY A 22 -3.80 28.57 0.27
CA GLY A 22 -2.98 29.27 1.23
C GLY A 22 -3.38 28.98 2.66
N GLY A 23 -2.52 28.25 3.33
CA GLY A 23 -2.38 28.20 4.76
C GLY A 23 -1.07 28.91 5.08
N GLU A 24 -1.15 29.97 5.89
CA GLU A 24 -0.01 30.73 6.37
C GLU A 24 1.05 29.76 6.93
N ALA A 25 2.27 29.93 6.45
CA ALA A 25 3.43 29.17 6.86
C ALA A 25 3.53 29.13 8.40
N PHE A 26 3.16 28.00 8.99
CA PHE A 26 3.53 27.67 10.36
C PHE A 26 5.04 27.35 10.33
N GLN A 27 5.86 28.41 10.27
CA GLN A 27 7.30 28.35 10.40
C GLN A 27 7.65 28.17 11.89
N GLY A 28 7.60 26.93 12.36
CA GLY A 28 8.16 26.54 13.64
C GLY A 28 9.30 25.56 13.42
N GLU A 29 10.49 25.85 13.93
CA GLU A 29 11.69 25.01 13.88
C GLU A 29 11.48 23.56 14.39
N ARG A 30 10.34 23.25 15.01
CA ARG A 30 9.97 21.90 15.48
C ARG A 30 9.47 20.94 14.40
N LEU A 31 9.15 21.42 13.18
CA LEU A 31 8.73 20.56 12.07
C LEU A 31 9.90 19.95 11.28
N ARG A 32 11.13 20.41 11.53
CA ARG A 32 12.32 20.02 10.75
C ARG A 32 12.97 18.69 11.16
N ASN A 33 12.44 17.97 12.14
CA ASN A 33 13.05 16.72 12.65
C ASN A 33 12.24 15.47 12.28
N PHE A 34 11.62 15.45 11.11
CA PHE A 34 10.98 14.27 10.56
C PHE A 34 11.81 13.77 9.39
N VAL A 35 12.61 12.73 9.61
CA VAL A 35 13.66 12.34 8.68
C VAL A 35 13.40 11.00 8.01
N GLN A 36 12.61 10.12 8.64
CA GLN A 36 12.50 8.74 8.21
C GLN A 36 11.05 8.26 8.10
N ALA A 37 10.79 7.41 7.11
CA ALA A 37 9.55 6.65 6.96
C ALA A 37 9.83 5.15 7.01
N VAL A 38 9.30 4.46 8.01
CA VAL A 38 9.42 3.00 8.13
C VAL A 38 8.23 2.33 7.44
N VAL A 39 8.49 1.37 6.55
CA VAL A 39 7.46 0.57 5.89
C VAL A 39 7.58 -0.89 6.33
N LEU A 40 6.54 -1.41 6.99
CA LEU A 40 6.48 -2.79 7.45
C LEU A 40 6.08 -3.71 6.29
N ALA A 41 7.05 -4.39 5.71
CA ALA A 41 6.93 -5.12 4.46
C ALA A 41 7.23 -6.63 4.58
N GLY A 42 7.23 -7.21 5.78
CA GLY A 42 7.60 -8.61 6.06
C GLY A 42 6.59 -9.66 5.58
N GLY A 43 5.40 -9.26 5.12
CA GLY A 43 4.32 -10.17 4.72
C GLY A 43 4.56 -10.90 3.40
N VAL A 44 4.31 -12.22 3.34
CA VAL A 44 4.44 -13.06 2.12
C VAL A 44 3.38 -12.73 1.05
N GLY A 45 2.26 -12.12 1.42
CA GLY A 45 1.18 -11.77 0.47
C GLY A 45 0.47 -13.00 -0.13
N SER A 46 0.25 -14.05 0.65
CA SER A 46 -0.25 -15.36 0.17
C SER A 46 -1.57 -15.32 -0.62
N ARG A 47 -2.44 -14.35 -0.34
CA ARG A 47 -3.73 -14.16 -1.04
C ARG A 47 -3.60 -13.64 -2.48
N LEU A 48 -2.43 -13.05 -2.82
CA LEU A 48 -2.08 -12.58 -4.17
C LEU A 48 -1.19 -13.56 -4.94
N ARG A 49 -1.00 -14.79 -4.42
CA ARG A 49 -0.35 -15.84 -5.19
C ARG A 49 -1.14 -16.15 -6.47
N PRO A 50 -0.45 -16.47 -7.56
CA PRO A 50 1.00 -16.74 -7.70
C PRO A 50 1.87 -15.49 -7.98
N TRP A 51 1.36 -14.27 -8.01
CA TRP A 51 2.18 -13.09 -8.21
C TRP A 51 3.29 -12.97 -7.16
N THR A 52 2.92 -13.17 -5.91
CA THR A 52 3.87 -13.07 -4.78
C THR A 52 4.81 -14.26 -4.64
N ASP A 53 4.66 -15.31 -5.47
CA ASP A 53 5.66 -16.40 -5.54
C ASP A 53 6.95 -15.96 -6.24
N THR A 54 6.89 -14.93 -7.08
CA THR A 54 8.03 -14.44 -7.89
C THR A 54 8.48 -13.04 -7.51
N VAL A 55 7.58 -12.18 -7.06
CA VAL A 55 7.83 -10.77 -6.70
C VAL A 55 7.31 -10.52 -5.28
N PRO A 56 8.08 -9.91 -4.35
CA PRO A 56 7.56 -9.57 -3.03
C PRO A 56 6.43 -8.56 -3.14
N LYS A 57 5.41 -8.67 -2.28
CA LYS A 57 4.18 -7.85 -2.33
C LYS A 57 4.47 -6.34 -2.45
N PRO A 58 5.45 -5.76 -1.72
CA PRO A 58 5.76 -4.32 -1.84
C PRO A 58 6.17 -3.87 -3.24
N LEU A 59 6.72 -4.77 -4.06
CA LEU A 59 7.16 -4.47 -5.42
C LEU A 59 6.11 -4.78 -6.50
N LEU A 60 4.92 -5.28 -6.14
CA LEU A 60 3.86 -5.51 -7.12
C LEU A 60 3.46 -4.19 -7.77
N PRO A 61 3.33 -4.15 -9.12
CA PRO A 61 3.05 -2.92 -9.84
C PRO A 61 1.60 -2.46 -9.64
N MET A 62 1.43 -1.21 -9.25
CA MET A 62 0.15 -0.52 -9.16
C MET A 62 0.23 0.80 -9.93
N LEU A 63 -0.30 0.82 -11.13
CA LEU A 63 -0.10 1.84 -12.17
C LEU A 63 1.38 1.90 -12.61
N ASP A 64 2.00 3.07 -12.60
CA ASP A 64 3.42 3.27 -12.93
C ASP A 64 4.36 3.12 -11.73
N ARG A 65 3.84 2.70 -10.58
CA ARG A 65 4.56 2.58 -9.32
C ARG A 65 4.46 1.19 -8.71
N THR A 66 5.27 0.94 -7.71
CA THR A 66 5.10 -0.24 -6.85
C THR A 66 4.08 0.03 -5.74
N LEU A 67 3.55 -1.02 -5.14
CA LEU A 67 2.67 -0.88 -3.97
C LEU A 67 3.35 -0.08 -2.83
N LEU A 68 4.63 -0.32 -2.57
CA LEU A 68 5.39 0.41 -1.55
C LEU A 68 5.42 1.92 -1.85
N GLU A 69 5.66 2.30 -3.10
CA GLU A 69 5.64 3.70 -3.52
C GLU A 69 4.24 4.32 -3.39
N GLN A 70 3.18 3.52 -3.59
CA GLN A 70 1.81 3.97 -3.34
C GLN A 70 1.50 4.15 -1.85
N VAL A 71 2.03 3.29 -0.98
CA VAL A 71 1.86 3.41 0.48
C VAL A 71 2.42 4.72 1.01
N VAL A 72 3.62 5.11 0.57
CA VAL A 72 4.27 6.35 1.02
C VAL A 72 3.87 7.61 0.24
N TRP A 73 2.92 7.50 -0.70
CA TRP A 73 2.49 8.62 -1.56
C TRP A 73 2.00 9.85 -0.80
N GLY A 74 1.35 9.65 0.35
CA GLY A 74 0.80 10.73 1.19
C GLY A 74 1.83 11.48 2.04
N MET A 75 3.12 11.16 1.92
CA MET A 75 4.18 11.84 2.65
C MET A 75 4.44 13.23 2.05
N PRO A 76 4.53 14.28 2.88
CA PRO A 76 4.85 15.63 2.40
C PRO A 76 6.23 15.68 1.74
N THR A 77 6.31 16.37 0.60
CA THR A 77 7.57 16.55 -0.16
C THR A 77 8.62 17.26 0.70
N GLY A 78 9.82 16.68 0.80
CA GLY A 78 10.95 17.27 1.53
C GLY A 78 10.92 17.09 3.04
N LEU A 79 9.97 16.29 3.59
CA LEU A 79 9.96 15.92 5.01
C LEU A 79 10.62 14.56 5.28
N VAL A 80 10.85 13.75 4.25
CA VAL A 80 11.46 12.42 4.39
C VAL A 80 12.73 12.36 3.55
N ASP A 81 13.84 12.10 4.22
CA ASP A 81 15.14 11.94 3.60
C ASP A 81 15.49 10.46 3.39
N GLU A 82 14.83 9.57 4.14
CA GLU A 82 15.11 8.14 4.11
C GLU A 82 13.84 7.31 4.29
N ILE A 83 13.71 6.24 3.49
CA ILE A 83 12.72 5.17 3.68
C ILE A 83 13.43 3.95 4.25
N VAL A 84 12.98 3.49 5.42
CA VAL A 84 13.45 2.25 6.04
C VAL A 84 12.41 1.16 5.75
N VAL A 85 12.80 0.09 5.05
CA VAL A 85 11.92 -1.03 4.73
C VAL A 85 12.25 -2.21 5.65
N ALA A 86 11.34 -2.52 6.58
CA ALA A 86 11.41 -3.73 7.39
C ALA A 86 10.79 -4.90 6.60
N GLY A 87 11.61 -5.80 6.07
CA GLY A 87 11.17 -6.88 5.21
C GLY A 87 11.97 -8.16 5.37
N GLY A 88 11.35 -9.30 5.11
CA GLY A 88 12.01 -10.61 5.18
C GLY A 88 11.87 -11.39 3.88
N TYR A 89 10.66 -11.48 3.35
CA TYR A 89 10.41 -12.26 2.16
C TYR A 89 10.96 -11.58 0.91
N ARG A 90 11.94 -12.22 0.25
CA ARG A 90 12.61 -11.74 -0.98
C ARG A 90 13.17 -10.32 -0.86
N VAL A 91 13.71 -10.00 0.29
CA VAL A 91 14.23 -8.65 0.61
C VAL A 91 15.29 -8.17 -0.39
N GLN A 92 16.11 -9.07 -0.93
CA GLN A 92 17.11 -8.75 -1.95
C GLN A 92 16.50 -8.11 -3.21
N GLN A 93 15.33 -8.55 -3.65
CA GLN A 93 14.64 -7.94 -4.80
C GLN A 93 14.21 -6.50 -4.49
N ILE A 94 13.85 -6.22 -3.22
CA ILE A 94 13.51 -4.85 -2.79
C ILE A 94 14.77 -3.98 -2.85
N THR A 95 15.90 -4.48 -2.34
CA THR A 95 17.19 -3.78 -2.41
C THR A 95 17.59 -3.48 -3.85
N GLU A 96 17.62 -4.50 -4.72
CA GLU A 96 17.97 -4.36 -6.14
C GLU A 96 17.05 -3.38 -6.88
N HIS A 97 15.75 -3.37 -6.55
CA HIS A 97 14.78 -2.46 -7.15
C HIS A 97 15.12 -0.99 -6.86
N PHE A 98 15.47 -0.69 -5.62
CA PHE A 98 15.77 0.69 -5.21
C PHE A 98 17.18 1.12 -5.59
N GLU A 99 18.17 0.22 -5.56
CA GLU A 99 19.54 0.50 -6.04
C GLU A 99 19.59 0.79 -7.55
N ALA A 100 18.72 0.14 -8.34
CA ALA A 100 18.64 0.37 -9.78
C ALA A 100 17.99 1.70 -10.17
N ARG A 101 17.38 2.41 -9.24
CA ARG A 101 16.71 3.70 -9.46
C ARG A 101 17.55 4.83 -8.85
N GLU A 102 17.89 5.83 -9.64
CA GLU A 102 18.39 7.12 -9.12
C GLU A 102 17.22 7.83 -8.43
N GLN A 103 17.05 7.58 -7.13
CA GLN A 103 16.00 8.19 -6.33
C GLN A 103 16.60 9.29 -5.47
N GLY A 104 15.88 10.40 -5.34
CA GLY A 104 16.29 11.51 -4.47
C GLY A 104 16.13 11.21 -2.96
N ILE A 105 15.67 10.00 -2.59
CA ILE A 105 15.46 9.56 -1.20
C ILE A 105 16.28 8.30 -0.96
N ALA A 106 17.03 8.27 0.14
CA ALA A 106 17.78 7.09 0.58
C ALA A 106 16.80 5.96 0.97
N VAL A 107 17.16 4.70 0.67
CA VAL A 107 16.37 3.53 1.10
C VAL A 107 17.30 2.58 1.86
N THR A 108 16.97 2.33 3.11
CA THR A 108 17.64 1.37 3.98
C THR A 108 16.77 0.14 4.18
N ILE A 109 17.30 -1.04 3.96
CA ILE A 109 16.59 -2.30 4.15
C ILE A 109 17.03 -2.93 5.47
N VAL A 110 16.06 -3.25 6.32
CA VAL A 110 16.25 -4.02 7.56
C VAL A 110 15.64 -5.39 7.37
N GLU A 111 16.50 -6.41 7.25
CA GLU A 111 16.07 -7.78 6.98
C GLU A 111 15.51 -8.48 8.22
N GLU A 112 14.34 -9.11 8.08
CA GLU A 112 13.79 -10.05 9.05
C GLU A 112 14.20 -11.47 8.66
N THR A 113 15.02 -12.13 9.48
CA THR A 113 15.44 -13.53 9.26
C THR A 113 14.33 -14.54 9.56
N GLU A 114 13.33 -14.13 10.33
CA GLU A 114 12.10 -14.89 10.67
C GLU A 114 10.93 -13.90 10.86
N PRO A 115 9.66 -14.35 10.72
CA PRO A 115 8.51 -13.48 10.90
C PRO A 115 8.41 -12.97 12.35
N LEU A 116 8.70 -11.68 12.56
CA LEU A 116 8.72 -11.04 13.88
C LEU A 116 7.37 -10.40 14.28
N GLY A 117 6.42 -10.30 13.35
CA GLY A 117 5.18 -9.53 13.53
C GLY A 117 5.43 -8.03 13.41
N THR A 118 4.35 -7.23 13.41
CA THR A 118 4.44 -5.77 13.16
C THR A 118 5.33 -5.04 14.17
N GLY A 119 5.23 -5.39 15.44
CA GLY A 119 6.05 -4.80 16.49
C GLY A 119 7.50 -5.27 16.44
N GLY A 120 7.74 -6.57 16.24
CA GLY A 120 9.10 -7.10 16.14
C GLY A 120 9.84 -6.60 14.90
N ALA A 121 9.14 -6.47 13.77
CA ALA A 121 9.68 -5.87 12.55
C ALA A 121 10.13 -4.41 12.77
N LEU A 122 9.28 -3.60 13.39
CA LEU A 122 9.65 -2.24 13.77
C LEU A 122 10.78 -2.22 14.81
N GLY A 123 10.71 -3.08 15.83
CA GLY A 123 11.75 -3.21 16.86
C GLY A 123 13.14 -3.53 16.29
N ASN A 124 13.19 -4.28 15.19
CA ASN A 124 14.42 -4.60 14.45
C ASN A 124 15.03 -3.38 13.75
N CYS A 125 14.25 -2.31 13.54
CA CYS A 125 14.72 -1.05 12.97
C CYS A 125 15.32 -0.08 14.01
N LYS A 126 15.32 -0.41 15.30
CA LYS A 126 15.72 0.49 16.40
C LYS A 126 17.09 1.15 16.18
N ASP A 127 18.05 0.42 15.63
CA ASP A 127 19.43 0.92 15.47
C ASP A 127 19.64 1.81 14.23
N VAL A 128 18.63 1.89 13.36
CA VAL A 128 18.67 2.69 12.11
C VAL A 128 17.62 3.80 12.08
N VAL A 129 16.69 3.82 13.03
CA VAL A 129 15.64 4.84 13.17
C VAL A 129 15.94 5.72 14.37
N SER A 130 15.78 7.02 14.24
CA SER A 130 16.05 7.98 15.31
C SER A 130 15.03 9.12 15.34
N GLY A 131 14.72 9.60 16.55
CA GLY A 131 13.79 10.69 16.77
C GLY A 131 12.38 10.35 16.30
N ARG A 132 11.68 11.33 15.74
CA ARG A 132 10.31 11.16 15.21
C ARG A 132 10.31 10.59 13.81
N PHE A 133 9.47 9.59 13.55
CA PHE A 133 9.37 8.94 12.24
C PHE A 133 7.92 8.55 11.90
N ALA A 134 7.64 8.44 10.59
CA ALA A 134 6.42 7.81 10.13
C ALA A 134 6.58 6.29 10.10
N CYS A 135 5.48 5.55 10.31
CA CYS A 135 5.48 4.10 10.14
C CYS A 135 4.20 3.68 9.41
N PHE A 136 4.36 2.80 8.42
CA PHE A 136 3.27 2.35 7.55
C PHE A 136 3.21 0.83 7.47
N ASN A 137 1.99 0.29 7.48
CA ASN A 137 1.76 -1.07 6.99
C ASN A 137 1.97 -1.08 5.47
N GLY A 138 2.86 -1.91 4.96
CA GLY A 138 3.34 -1.91 3.57
C GLY A 138 2.34 -2.38 2.51
N ASP A 139 1.06 -2.50 2.88
CA ASP A 139 -0.03 -2.92 2.01
C ASP A 139 -1.29 -2.05 2.11
N VAL A 140 -1.22 -0.94 2.81
CA VAL A 140 -2.35 -0.03 3.03
C VAL A 140 -2.20 1.24 2.20
N ILE A 141 -3.20 1.55 1.39
CA ILE A 141 -3.29 2.76 0.57
C ILE A 141 -4.40 3.64 1.14
N THR A 142 -4.07 4.90 1.45
CA THR A 142 -5.02 5.82 2.07
C THR A 142 -4.99 7.21 1.45
N SER A 143 -6.07 7.97 1.68
CA SER A 143 -6.13 9.42 1.46
C SER A 143 -5.57 10.24 2.61
N LEU A 144 -5.03 9.58 3.65
CA LEU A 144 -4.45 10.25 4.81
C LEU A 144 -3.41 11.29 4.39
N ARG A 145 -3.49 12.46 4.98
CA ARG A 145 -2.43 13.47 4.94
C ARG A 145 -1.61 13.33 6.23
N MET A 146 -0.32 13.09 6.08
CA MET A 146 0.57 12.95 7.23
C MET A 146 0.62 14.25 8.08
N ASP A 147 0.39 15.40 7.45
CA ASP A 147 0.27 16.69 8.15
C ASP A 147 -0.76 16.65 9.28
N ASP A 148 -1.88 15.95 9.09
CA ASP A 148 -2.95 15.87 10.11
C ASP A 148 -2.48 15.11 11.36
N LEU A 149 -1.63 14.08 11.19
CA LEU A 149 -1.00 13.38 12.31
C LEU A 149 0.07 14.25 12.99
N ILE A 150 0.88 14.95 12.21
CA ILE A 150 1.93 15.84 12.71
C ILE A 150 1.31 16.95 13.56
N GLU A 151 0.25 17.59 13.07
CA GLU A 151 -0.46 18.65 13.79
C GLU A 151 -1.03 18.14 15.12
N ARG A 152 -1.75 17.00 15.08
CA ARG A 152 -2.32 16.41 16.30
C ARG A 152 -1.25 16.03 17.30
N HIS A 153 -0.17 15.43 16.82
CA HIS A 153 0.95 15.03 17.66
C HIS A 153 1.61 16.24 18.33
N ALA A 154 1.78 17.34 17.58
CA ALA A 154 2.33 18.59 18.13
C ALA A 154 1.45 19.19 19.24
N ILE A 155 0.11 19.08 19.11
CA ILE A 155 -0.84 19.59 20.11
C ILE A 155 -0.83 18.72 21.38
N ASN A 156 -0.89 17.41 21.24
CA ASN A 156 -1.13 16.50 22.34
C ASN A 156 0.15 15.93 22.96
N GLY A 157 1.27 15.89 22.19
CA GLY A 157 2.47 15.15 22.55
C GLY A 157 2.22 13.64 22.67
N GLY A 158 3.05 12.96 23.41
CA GLY A 158 2.98 11.50 23.62
C GLY A 158 4.00 10.76 22.77
N VAL A 159 3.86 9.43 22.67
CA VAL A 159 4.79 8.53 21.96
C VAL A 159 4.30 8.19 20.56
N GLY A 160 2.99 8.35 20.30
CA GLY A 160 2.47 8.03 18.98
C GLY A 160 1.13 8.69 18.65
N THR A 161 0.89 8.82 17.34
CA THR A 161 -0.38 9.27 16.78
C THR A 161 -0.77 8.32 15.65
N LEU A 162 -1.95 7.72 15.74
CA LEU A 162 -2.49 6.75 14.80
C LEU A 162 -3.46 7.40 13.82
N ALA A 163 -3.40 7.03 12.54
CA ALA A 163 -4.47 7.26 11.60
C ALA A 163 -5.63 6.29 11.87
N LEU A 164 -6.86 6.81 11.87
CA LEU A 164 -8.06 6.03 12.16
C LEU A 164 -9.06 6.15 11.03
N TRP A 165 -9.70 5.03 10.68
CA TRP A 165 -10.73 4.95 9.67
C TRP A 165 -12.04 4.43 10.27
N GLU A 166 -13.18 4.92 9.82
CA GLU A 166 -14.47 4.43 10.27
C GLU A 166 -14.99 3.32 9.35
N VAL A 167 -15.46 2.20 9.93
CA VAL A 167 -16.02 1.06 9.20
C VAL A 167 -17.32 0.58 9.82
N GLU A 168 -18.17 -0.10 9.05
CA GLU A 168 -19.41 -0.72 9.54
C GLU A 168 -19.13 -1.96 10.40
N ASP A 169 -18.21 -2.83 9.97
CA ASP A 169 -17.79 -4.02 10.71
C ASP A 169 -16.31 -3.94 11.11
N PRO A 170 -16.01 -3.55 12.37
CA PRO A 170 -14.63 -3.39 12.83
C PRO A 170 -14.00 -4.68 13.35
N THR A 171 -14.70 -5.82 13.37
CA THR A 171 -14.24 -7.06 14.02
C THR A 171 -12.96 -7.65 13.44
N ARG A 172 -12.56 -7.25 12.24
CA ARG A 172 -11.36 -7.73 11.54
C ARG A 172 -10.12 -6.89 11.81
N PHE A 173 -10.24 -5.78 12.50
CA PHE A 173 -9.22 -4.74 12.69
C PHE A 173 -8.95 -4.47 14.17
N GLY A 174 -7.95 -3.67 14.46
CA GLY A 174 -7.76 -3.06 15.78
C GLY A 174 -8.73 -1.89 15.95
N ILE A 175 -9.59 -1.93 16.96
CA ILE A 175 -10.53 -0.84 17.27
C ILE A 175 -9.96 0.14 18.28
N VAL A 176 -10.32 1.41 18.12
CA VAL A 176 -9.76 2.51 18.88
C VAL A 176 -10.86 3.38 19.49
N GLY A 177 -10.82 3.57 20.81
CA GLY A 177 -11.65 4.55 21.51
C GLY A 177 -10.90 5.86 21.72
N LEU A 178 -11.57 6.99 21.49
CA LEU A 178 -11.01 8.34 21.69
C LEU A 178 -11.75 9.10 22.78
N ASP A 179 -11.06 10.02 23.42
CA ASP A 179 -11.66 11.09 24.20
C ASP A 179 -11.91 12.36 23.34
N GLU A 180 -12.46 13.41 23.97
CA GLU A 180 -12.77 14.70 23.34
C GLU A 180 -11.53 15.45 22.81
N HIS A 181 -10.34 15.07 23.26
CA HIS A 181 -9.06 15.63 22.82
C HIS A 181 -8.35 14.73 21.79
N GLN A 182 -9.04 13.69 21.28
CA GLN A 182 -8.47 12.68 20.37
C GLN A 182 -7.30 11.88 20.98
N ARG A 183 -7.25 11.72 22.30
CA ARG A 183 -6.36 10.78 22.96
C ARG A 183 -6.98 9.38 22.91
N VAL A 184 -6.16 8.38 22.66
CA VAL A 184 -6.62 6.99 22.68
C VAL A 184 -6.87 6.56 24.11
N THR A 185 -8.12 6.18 24.41
CA THR A 185 -8.58 5.70 25.71
C THR A 185 -8.59 4.17 25.80
N ALA A 186 -8.77 3.50 24.69
CA ALA A 186 -8.77 2.04 24.58
C ALA A 186 -8.31 1.61 23.18
N PHE A 187 -7.58 0.50 23.13
CA PHE A 187 -7.20 -0.19 21.90
C PHE A 187 -7.44 -1.70 22.03
N LYS A 188 -8.11 -2.32 21.05
CA LYS A 188 -8.33 -3.76 21.05
C LYS A 188 -8.20 -4.34 19.65
N GLU A 189 -7.26 -5.26 19.47
CA GLU A 189 -7.05 -5.94 18.19
C GLU A 189 -8.06 -7.07 17.99
N LYS A 190 -8.75 -7.05 16.84
CA LYS A 190 -9.72 -8.06 16.38
C LYS A 190 -10.71 -8.48 17.47
N PRO A 191 -11.57 -7.55 17.93
CA PRO A 191 -12.53 -7.84 18.99
C PRO A 191 -13.57 -8.87 18.53
N LYS A 192 -14.11 -9.62 19.48
CA LYS A 192 -15.35 -10.36 19.23
C LYS A 192 -16.52 -9.37 19.10
N PRO A 193 -17.62 -9.70 18.43
CA PRO A 193 -18.76 -8.78 18.27
C PRO A 193 -19.24 -8.13 19.57
N ALA A 194 -19.28 -8.89 20.68
CA ALA A 194 -19.66 -8.39 22.01
C ALA A 194 -18.62 -7.46 22.67
N GLU A 195 -17.44 -7.34 22.11
CA GLU A 195 -16.32 -6.54 22.64
C GLU A 195 -16.10 -5.25 21.84
N VAL A 196 -16.91 -5.03 20.80
CA VAL A 196 -16.84 -3.84 19.95
C VAL A 196 -17.34 -2.63 20.75
N PHE A 197 -16.49 -1.64 20.92
CA PHE A 197 -16.78 -0.37 21.60
C PHE A 197 -16.63 0.85 20.68
N SER A 198 -16.11 0.65 19.46
CA SER A 198 -15.86 1.72 18.49
C SER A 198 -15.87 1.16 17.08
N ASN A 199 -16.31 1.96 16.11
CA ASN A 199 -16.20 1.69 14.67
C ASN A 199 -14.93 2.32 14.06
N LEU A 200 -14.18 3.10 14.83
CA LEU A 200 -12.88 3.60 14.41
C LEU A 200 -11.85 2.48 14.50
N ILE A 201 -11.21 2.20 13.38
CA ILE A 201 -10.17 1.18 13.26
C ILE A 201 -8.79 1.81 13.07
N ASN A 202 -7.77 1.09 13.47
CA ASN A 202 -6.38 1.38 13.15
C ASN A 202 -6.15 1.25 11.64
N ALA A 203 -5.77 2.36 10.99
CA ALA A 203 -5.57 2.42 9.54
C ALA A 203 -4.13 2.10 9.10
N GLY A 204 -3.26 1.59 9.98
CA GLY A 204 -1.93 1.13 9.60
C GLY A 204 -0.95 2.23 9.17
N SER A 205 -1.20 3.46 9.55
CA SER A 205 -0.31 4.61 9.33
C SER A 205 -0.14 5.37 10.64
N TYR A 206 1.11 5.65 10.99
CA TYR A 206 1.47 6.16 12.30
C TYR A 206 2.52 7.26 12.22
N LEU A 207 2.48 8.18 13.17
CA LEU A 207 3.59 9.05 13.56
C LEU A 207 4.06 8.60 14.94
N LEU A 208 5.32 8.23 15.07
CA LEU A 208 5.90 7.66 16.30
C LEU A 208 7.15 8.43 16.71
N GLU A 209 7.37 8.51 18.02
CA GLU A 209 8.64 8.94 18.61
C GLU A 209 9.53 7.72 18.92
N GLU A 210 10.84 7.89 18.99
CA GLU A 210 11.78 6.79 19.27
C GLU A 210 11.53 6.10 20.61
N GLU A 211 10.88 6.76 21.56
CA GLU A 211 10.47 6.19 22.84
C GLU A 211 9.49 5.02 22.71
N VAL A 212 8.91 4.81 21.53
CA VAL A 212 8.10 3.61 21.24
C VAL A 212 8.90 2.34 21.46
N PHE A 213 10.20 2.35 21.17
CA PHE A 213 11.07 1.19 21.36
C PHE A 213 11.25 0.79 22.83
N ASP A 214 11.06 1.71 23.78
CA ASP A 214 11.19 1.44 25.21
C ASP A 214 10.03 0.61 25.79
N VAL A 215 8.91 0.54 25.09
CA VAL A 215 7.73 -0.25 25.48
C VAL A 215 7.59 -1.54 24.70
N MET A 216 8.45 -1.78 23.72
CA MET A 216 8.43 -2.98 22.88
C MET A 216 9.01 -4.19 23.59
N PRO A 217 8.33 -5.35 23.59
CA PRO A 217 8.92 -6.61 24.01
C PRO A 217 10.10 -7.00 23.11
N LYS A 218 10.97 -7.88 23.60
CA LYS A 218 12.00 -8.49 22.74
C LYS A 218 11.42 -9.60 21.86
N GLY A 219 11.93 -9.75 20.64
CA GLY A 219 11.56 -10.81 19.70
C GLY A 219 10.19 -10.57 19.05
N ARG A 220 9.50 -11.66 18.74
CA ARG A 220 8.23 -11.62 18.00
C ARG A 220 7.10 -11.01 18.82
N HIS A 221 6.50 -9.93 18.35
CA HIS A 221 5.34 -9.27 18.95
C HIS A 221 4.59 -8.40 17.91
N SER A 222 3.41 -7.90 18.30
CA SER A 222 2.55 -7.07 17.45
C SER A 222 2.42 -5.66 18.04
N LEU A 223 2.50 -4.64 17.22
CA LEU A 223 2.18 -3.26 17.63
C LEU A 223 0.78 -3.19 18.21
N GLU A 224 -0.18 -3.83 17.57
CA GLU A 224 -1.60 -3.74 17.87
C GLU A 224 -2.00 -4.49 19.15
N ARG A 225 -1.27 -5.55 19.50
CA ARG A 225 -1.58 -6.39 20.67
C ARG A 225 -0.72 -6.06 21.88
N ASP A 226 0.54 -5.72 21.64
CA ASP A 226 1.55 -5.69 22.70
C ASP A 226 2.04 -4.27 22.98
N VAL A 227 1.95 -3.32 22.04
CA VAL A 227 2.50 -1.96 22.18
C VAL A 227 1.40 -0.91 22.32
N PHE A 228 0.47 -0.80 21.36
CA PHE A 228 -0.55 0.24 21.39
C PHE A 228 -1.48 0.18 22.61
N PRO A 229 -1.93 -0.99 23.11
CA PRO A 229 -2.71 -1.04 24.35
C PRO A 229 -1.94 -0.49 25.57
N VAL A 230 -0.63 -0.73 25.64
CA VAL A 230 0.23 -0.21 26.73
C VAL A 230 0.35 1.31 26.65
N LEU A 231 0.60 1.84 25.44
CA LEU A 231 0.68 3.29 25.22
C LEU A 231 -0.66 3.99 25.49
N ALA A 232 -1.80 3.36 25.11
CA ALA A 232 -3.13 3.87 25.40
C ALA A 232 -3.38 3.97 26.92
N GLN A 233 -3.05 2.92 27.69
CA GLN A 233 -3.14 2.92 29.14
C GLN A 233 -2.28 4.02 29.81
N ARG A 234 -1.12 4.32 29.22
CA ARG A 234 -0.22 5.39 29.66
C ARG A 234 -0.65 6.78 29.18
N LYS A 235 -1.73 6.89 28.40
CA LYS A 235 -2.19 8.15 27.76
C LYS A 235 -1.12 8.79 26.86
N GLN A 236 -0.30 7.97 26.22
CA GLN A 236 0.80 8.38 25.35
C GLN A 236 0.48 8.17 23.86
N LEU A 237 -0.78 7.87 23.51
CA LEU A 237 -1.22 7.59 22.17
C LEU A 237 -2.39 8.51 21.78
N ASN A 238 -2.34 9.05 20.56
CA ASN A 238 -3.39 9.86 19.97
C ASN A 238 -3.98 9.14 18.76
N GLY A 239 -5.17 9.59 18.31
CA GLY A 239 -5.80 9.09 17.11
C GLY A 239 -6.40 10.20 16.27
N VAL A 240 -6.23 10.13 14.96
CA VAL A 240 -6.77 11.10 14.00
C VAL A 240 -7.67 10.36 13.02
N PRO A 241 -8.99 10.48 13.14
CA PRO A 241 -9.91 10.05 12.10
C PRO A 241 -9.69 10.87 10.82
N PHE A 242 -9.69 10.21 9.66
CA PHE A 242 -9.60 10.86 8.36
C PHE A 242 -10.73 10.39 7.44
N GLU A 243 -10.97 11.15 6.38
CA GLU A 243 -12.00 10.87 5.36
C GLU A 243 -11.34 10.55 4.01
N GLY A 244 -12.13 10.05 3.06
CA GLY A 244 -11.71 9.75 1.70
C GLY A 244 -11.68 8.24 1.42
N TYR A 245 -10.52 7.59 1.47
CA TYR A 245 -10.41 6.14 1.25
C TYR A 245 -9.34 5.49 2.13
N PHE A 246 -9.61 4.23 2.47
CA PHE A 246 -8.71 3.31 3.16
C PHE A 246 -8.81 1.93 2.50
N ILE A 247 -7.70 1.39 2.02
CA ILE A 247 -7.66 0.14 1.25
C ILE A 247 -6.52 -0.73 1.72
N ASP A 248 -6.83 -1.90 2.29
CA ASP A 248 -5.89 -2.99 2.53
C ASP A 248 -5.77 -3.82 1.24
N ALA A 249 -4.76 -3.54 0.42
CA ALA A 249 -4.52 -4.17 -0.88
C ALA A 249 -4.03 -5.63 -0.74
N GLY A 250 -4.73 -6.43 0.05
CA GLY A 250 -4.35 -7.81 0.41
C GLY A 250 -5.05 -8.90 -0.41
N THR A 251 -6.10 -8.60 -1.16
CA THR A 251 -6.86 -9.54 -1.99
C THR A 251 -7.01 -9.02 -3.41
N PRO A 252 -7.38 -9.82 -4.42
CA PRO A 252 -7.60 -9.31 -5.77
C PRO A 252 -8.64 -8.19 -5.84
N SER A 253 -9.76 -8.34 -5.16
CA SER A 253 -10.81 -7.31 -5.14
C SER A 253 -10.31 -6.02 -4.47
N SER A 254 -9.67 -6.08 -3.29
CA SER A 254 -9.10 -4.89 -2.66
C SER A 254 -7.90 -4.32 -3.41
N TRP A 255 -7.18 -5.14 -4.19
CA TRP A 255 -6.18 -4.65 -5.14
C TRP A 255 -6.85 -3.78 -6.22
N SER A 256 -7.96 -4.26 -6.77
CA SER A 256 -8.74 -3.50 -7.77
C SER A 256 -9.28 -2.19 -7.19
N ASP A 257 -9.74 -2.20 -5.92
CA ASP A 257 -10.12 -0.97 -5.19
C ASP A 257 -8.95 0.01 -5.11
N GLY A 258 -7.73 -0.50 -4.84
CA GLY A 258 -6.50 0.29 -4.81
C GLY A 258 -6.16 0.90 -6.16
N VAL A 259 -6.26 0.13 -7.23
CA VAL A 259 -6.06 0.62 -8.61
C VAL A 259 -7.06 1.74 -8.95
N GLU A 260 -8.35 1.52 -8.66
CA GLU A 260 -9.41 2.50 -8.91
C GLU A 260 -9.20 3.80 -8.11
N ALA A 261 -8.83 3.70 -6.83
CA ALA A 261 -8.50 4.85 -6.00
C ALA A 261 -7.28 5.61 -6.55
N CYS A 262 -6.23 4.90 -6.95
CA CYS A 262 -5.05 5.54 -7.54
C CYS A 262 -5.36 6.25 -8.86
N ILE A 263 -6.24 5.69 -9.70
CA ILE A 263 -6.73 6.32 -10.94
C ILE A 263 -7.53 7.59 -10.61
N THR A 264 -8.53 7.46 -9.73
CA THR A 264 -9.46 8.53 -9.37
C THR A 264 -8.74 9.74 -8.75
N HIS A 265 -7.72 9.46 -7.93
CA HIS A 265 -6.98 10.50 -7.21
C HIS A 265 -5.63 10.86 -7.85
N GLY A 266 -5.39 10.43 -9.10
CA GLY A 266 -4.21 10.84 -9.87
C GLY A 266 -2.86 10.40 -9.28
N ARG A 267 -2.81 9.24 -8.62
CA ARG A 267 -1.59 8.74 -7.95
C ARG A 267 -0.64 8.03 -8.93
N PHE A 268 -0.28 8.73 -9.98
CA PHE A 268 0.64 8.28 -11.02
C PHE A 268 1.30 9.50 -11.68
N THR A 269 2.43 9.28 -12.33
CA THR A 269 3.16 10.32 -13.10
C THR A 269 3.35 9.91 -14.54
N GLY A 270 3.40 8.60 -14.83
CA GLY A 270 3.49 8.02 -16.15
C GLY A 270 2.18 7.36 -16.59
N GLY A 271 2.09 7.02 -17.87
CA GLY A 271 0.85 6.50 -18.44
C GLY A 271 -0.25 7.57 -18.55
N ARG A 272 -1.48 7.14 -18.70
CA ARG A 272 -2.65 8.04 -18.76
C ARG A 272 -3.95 7.31 -18.43
N VAL A 273 -4.96 8.07 -18.08
CA VAL A 273 -6.32 7.56 -17.91
C VAL A 273 -7.08 7.67 -19.24
N VAL A 274 -7.68 6.58 -19.68
CA VAL A 274 -8.56 6.48 -20.85
C VAL A 274 -9.85 5.82 -20.39
N ASP A 275 -10.98 6.49 -20.54
CA ASP A 275 -12.31 5.99 -20.16
C ASP A 275 -12.36 5.31 -18.78
N GLY A 276 -11.75 5.96 -17.75
CA GLY A 276 -11.74 5.50 -16.37
C GLY A 276 -10.77 4.34 -16.06
N SER A 277 -9.88 3.98 -16.99
CA SER A 277 -8.82 2.99 -16.75
C SER A 277 -7.44 3.58 -17.02
N TRP A 278 -6.43 3.14 -16.28
CA TRP A 278 -5.06 3.56 -16.51
C TRP A 278 -4.37 2.69 -17.56
N CYS A 279 -3.65 3.33 -18.48
CA CYS A 279 -2.91 2.69 -19.54
C CYS A 279 -1.45 3.12 -19.53
N ALA A 280 -0.52 2.18 -19.56
CA ALA A 280 0.91 2.47 -19.73
C ALA A 280 1.21 3.10 -21.09
N GLU A 281 0.40 2.80 -22.12
CA GLU A 281 0.48 3.34 -23.46
C GLU A 281 -0.47 4.52 -23.68
N ALA A 282 -0.29 5.22 -24.80
CA ALA A 282 -1.08 6.40 -25.13
C ALA A 282 -2.58 6.12 -25.33
N GLN A 283 -2.95 4.87 -25.58
CA GLN A 283 -4.32 4.43 -25.84
C GLN A 283 -4.62 3.13 -25.10
N ALA A 284 -5.89 2.89 -24.75
CA ALA A 284 -6.33 1.58 -24.32
C ALA A 284 -6.21 0.54 -25.43
N PRO A 285 -6.16 -0.77 -25.10
CA PRO A 285 -6.15 -1.83 -26.11
C PRO A 285 -7.33 -1.69 -27.07
N SER A 286 -7.07 -1.81 -28.38
CA SER A 286 -8.08 -1.57 -29.42
C SER A 286 -9.31 -2.49 -29.27
N GLY A 287 -10.52 -1.90 -29.25
CA GLY A 287 -11.79 -2.62 -29.25
C GLY A 287 -12.13 -3.35 -27.94
N VAL A 288 -11.48 -3.01 -26.84
CA VAL A 288 -11.84 -3.48 -25.50
C VAL A 288 -12.93 -2.57 -24.90
N ARG A 289 -13.86 -3.15 -24.14
CA ARG A 289 -14.72 -2.39 -23.20
C ARG A 289 -14.11 -2.52 -21.81
N HIS A 290 -13.87 -1.40 -21.13
CA HIS A 290 -13.16 -1.43 -19.85
C HIS A 290 -13.66 -0.37 -18.88
N HIS A 291 -13.43 -0.62 -17.59
CA HIS A 291 -13.67 0.31 -16.50
C HIS A 291 -12.77 -0.02 -15.31
N ALA A 292 -12.28 1.01 -14.61
CA ALA A 292 -11.50 0.91 -13.36
C ALA A 292 -10.37 -0.15 -13.45
N SER A 293 -9.68 -0.22 -14.60
CA SER A 293 -8.70 -1.26 -14.89
C SER A 293 -7.32 -0.68 -15.17
N MET A 294 -6.31 -1.52 -15.06
CA MET A 294 -4.93 -1.20 -15.38
C MET A 294 -4.44 -2.02 -16.57
N PHE A 295 -3.87 -1.35 -17.58
CA PHE A 295 -3.29 -1.98 -18.76
C PHE A 295 -1.80 -1.66 -18.84
N GLY A 296 -0.96 -2.69 -18.73
CA GLY A 296 0.47 -2.63 -18.99
C GLY A 296 0.81 -2.45 -20.47
N GLN A 297 2.09 -2.45 -20.81
CA GLN A 297 2.57 -2.32 -22.18
C GLN A 297 2.24 -3.56 -23.03
N GLY A 298 1.86 -3.37 -24.28
CA GLY A 298 1.63 -4.46 -25.23
C GLY A 298 0.43 -5.35 -24.90
N VAL A 299 -0.50 -4.91 -24.06
CA VAL A 299 -1.73 -5.67 -23.75
C VAL A 299 -2.64 -5.72 -24.96
N LYS A 300 -3.19 -6.91 -25.27
CA LYS A 300 -4.15 -7.17 -26.35
C LYS A 300 -5.44 -7.73 -25.76
N ALA A 301 -6.57 -7.03 -25.95
CA ALA A 301 -7.85 -7.42 -25.37
C ALA A 301 -9.05 -7.12 -26.29
N ARG A 302 -8.84 -7.23 -27.63
CA ARG A 302 -9.87 -6.87 -28.62
C ARG A 302 -11.14 -7.70 -28.45
N GLY A 303 -12.28 -7.03 -28.33
CA GLY A 303 -13.58 -7.67 -28.16
C GLY A 303 -13.84 -8.27 -26.78
N ALA A 304 -12.96 -8.02 -25.82
CA ALA A 304 -13.15 -8.40 -24.42
C ALA A 304 -13.86 -7.31 -23.61
N ILE A 305 -14.34 -7.71 -22.42
CA ILE A 305 -14.83 -6.82 -21.37
C ILE A 305 -13.89 -6.97 -20.18
N VAL A 306 -13.30 -5.86 -19.72
CA VAL A 306 -12.31 -5.84 -18.64
C VAL A 306 -12.74 -4.82 -17.59
N GLU A 307 -13.19 -5.31 -16.46
CA GLU A 307 -13.68 -4.48 -15.35
C GLU A 307 -12.83 -4.74 -14.11
N ARG A 308 -12.43 -3.66 -13.42
CA ARG A 308 -11.70 -3.73 -12.14
C ARG A 308 -10.56 -4.75 -12.17
N SER A 309 -9.79 -4.76 -13.26
CA SER A 309 -8.77 -5.80 -13.49
C SER A 309 -7.41 -5.19 -13.81
N THR A 310 -6.35 -5.88 -13.40
CA THR A 310 -4.97 -5.51 -13.67
C THR A 310 -4.39 -6.50 -14.69
N LEU A 311 -4.07 -6.01 -15.88
CA LEU A 311 -3.41 -6.77 -16.93
C LEU A 311 -1.99 -6.23 -17.10
N LEU A 312 -1.00 -7.02 -16.67
CA LEU A 312 0.41 -6.63 -16.78
C LEU A 312 0.92 -6.75 -18.23
N ASP A 313 2.17 -6.34 -18.46
CA ASP A 313 2.76 -6.27 -19.79
C ASP A 313 2.61 -7.54 -20.60
N GLY A 314 2.23 -7.39 -21.87
CA GLY A 314 2.12 -8.48 -22.83
C GLY A 314 0.95 -9.44 -22.60
N VAL A 315 0.03 -9.17 -21.69
CA VAL A 315 -1.18 -9.99 -21.50
C VAL A 315 -2.03 -9.98 -22.75
N THR A 316 -2.52 -11.18 -23.14
CA THR A 316 -3.45 -11.34 -24.27
C THR A 316 -4.78 -11.91 -23.77
N VAL A 317 -5.89 -11.27 -24.18
CA VAL A 317 -7.25 -11.68 -23.84
C VAL A 317 -8.04 -11.91 -25.12
N GLY A 318 -8.61 -13.11 -25.26
CA GLY A 318 -9.40 -13.52 -26.43
C GLY A 318 -10.75 -12.80 -26.52
N THR A 319 -11.29 -12.79 -27.74
CA THR A 319 -12.57 -12.16 -28.07
C THR A 319 -13.73 -12.79 -27.29
N GLY A 320 -14.68 -11.97 -26.83
CA GLY A 320 -15.85 -12.43 -26.06
C GLY A 320 -15.57 -12.81 -24.61
N THR A 321 -14.34 -12.64 -24.15
CA THR A 321 -13.93 -12.89 -22.75
C THR A 321 -14.36 -11.75 -21.84
N SER A 322 -14.80 -12.10 -20.62
CA SER A 322 -15.18 -11.16 -19.56
C SER A 322 -14.32 -11.36 -18.30
N LEU A 323 -13.67 -10.31 -17.87
CA LEU A 323 -12.82 -10.26 -16.67
C LEU A 323 -13.40 -9.29 -15.64
N ASN A 324 -13.46 -9.73 -14.37
CA ASN A 324 -13.86 -8.89 -13.25
C ASN A 324 -13.03 -9.25 -12.02
N ASP A 325 -12.35 -8.26 -11.40
CA ASP A 325 -11.38 -8.44 -10.32
C ASP A 325 -10.30 -9.48 -10.66
N VAL A 326 -9.73 -9.40 -11.88
CA VAL A 326 -8.71 -10.32 -12.37
C VAL A 326 -7.34 -9.65 -12.33
N LEU A 327 -6.38 -10.35 -11.74
CA LEU A 327 -4.97 -9.97 -11.76
C LEU A 327 -4.22 -10.91 -12.72
N ALA A 328 -3.90 -10.43 -13.92
CA ALA A 328 -3.17 -11.21 -14.91
C ALA A 328 -1.69 -10.80 -14.96
N GLY A 329 -0.82 -11.74 -14.61
CA GLY A 329 0.63 -11.58 -14.61
C GLY A 329 1.20 -11.40 -16.02
N GLN A 330 2.42 -10.88 -16.09
CA GLN A 330 3.11 -10.58 -17.33
C GLN A 330 3.05 -11.74 -18.34
N GLY A 331 2.62 -11.45 -19.57
CA GLY A 331 2.54 -12.41 -20.67
C GLY A 331 1.52 -13.54 -20.47
N ALA A 332 0.57 -13.41 -19.53
CA ALA A 332 -0.51 -14.37 -19.41
C ALA A 332 -1.40 -14.36 -20.66
N VAL A 333 -1.93 -15.53 -21.02
CA VAL A 333 -2.79 -15.73 -22.19
C VAL A 333 -4.15 -16.24 -21.71
N ILE A 334 -5.20 -15.52 -22.05
CA ILE A 334 -6.58 -15.88 -21.72
C ILE A 334 -7.32 -16.09 -23.03
N GLY A 335 -7.88 -17.28 -23.22
CA GLY A 335 -8.57 -17.71 -24.43
C GLY A 335 -9.85 -16.94 -24.74
N GLU A 336 -10.52 -17.33 -25.80
CA GLU A 336 -11.77 -16.73 -26.25
C GLU A 336 -12.97 -17.20 -25.42
N GLY A 337 -13.97 -16.32 -25.23
CA GLY A 337 -15.23 -16.67 -24.58
C GLY A 337 -15.13 -17.05 -23.09
N CYS A 338 -14.02 -16.75 -22.43
CA CYS A 338 -13.80 -17.04 -21.03
C CYS A 338 -14.58 -16.10 -20.10
N VAL A 339 -14.86 -16.55 -18.87
CA VAL A 339 -15.44 -15.73 -17.81
C VAL A 339 -14.64 -15.92 -16.53
N LEU A 340 -13.91 -14.87 -16.10
CA LEU A 340 -13.05 -14.91 -14.93
C LEU A 340 -13.53 -13.89 -13.89
N ARG A 341 -13.61 -14.31 -12.61
CA ARG A 341 -13.96 -13.45 -11.46
C ARG A 341 -13.10 -13.77 -10.25
N ASP A 342 -12.51 -12.76 -9.62
CA ASP A 342 -11.61 -12.92 -8.46
C ASP A 342 -10.48 -13.92 -8.74
N VAL A 343 -9.77 -13.77 -9.86
CA VAL A 343 -8.75 -14.72 -10.33
C VAL A 343 -7.38 -14.05 -10.32
N VAL A 344 -6.35 -14.79 -9.88
CA VAL A 344 -4.95 -14.38 -10.06
C VAL A 344 -4.26 -15.36 -11.00
N LEU A 345 -3.78 -14.85 -12.12
CA LEU A 345 -2.98 -15.58 -13.11
C LEU A 345 -1.51 -15.18 -12.95
N GLY A 346 -0.64 -16.16 -12.77
CA GLY A 346 0.81 -15.95 -12.71
C GLY A 346 1.40 -15.51 -14.05
N PRO A 347 2.66 -15.05 -14.07
CA PRO A 347 3.35 -14.72 -15.30
C PRO A 347 3.35 -15.90 -16.28
N GLY A 348 2.90 -15.64 -17.53
CA GLY A 348 2.79 -16.64 -18.59
C GLY A 348 1.77 -17.75 -18.36
N ALA A 349 0.85 -17.59 -17.40
CA ALA A 349 -0.24 -18.55 -17.22
C ALA A 349 -1.18 -18.57 -18.43
N VAL A 350 -1.77 -19.74 -18.70
CA VAL A 350 -2.69 -19.95 -19.81
C VAL A 350 -4.08 -20.36 -19.29
N VAL A 351 -5.10 -19.72 -19.86
CA VAL A 351 -6.52 -20.08 -19.68
C VAL A 351 -7.05 -20.44 -21.06
N GLU A 352 -7.57 -21.67 -21.18
CA GLU A 352 -8.07 -22.18 -22.44
C GLU A 352 -9.42 -21.55 -22.85
N ASP A 353 -9.78 -21.65 -24.12
CA ASP A 353 -11.04 -21.10 -24.63
C ASP A 353 -12.27 -21.59 -23.84
N GLY A 354 -13.19 -20.68 -23.53
CA GLY A 354 -14.46 -20.98 -22.88
C GLY A 354 -14.38 -21.31 -21.40
N GLU A 355 -13.20 -21.27 -20.78
CA GLU A 355 -13.09 -21.56 -19.32
C GLU A 355 -13.87 -20.53 -18.47
N ARG A 356 -14.40 -21.03 -17.35
CA ARG A 356 -15.08 -20.22 -16.34
C ARG A 356 -14.41 -20.40 -14.99
N LEU A 357 -13.75 -19.35 -14.50
CA LEU A 357 -12.96 -19.40 -13.27
C LEU A 357 -13.53 -18.40 -12.25
N THR A 358 -13.61 -18.82 -10.98
CA THR A 358 -14.01 -17.93 -9.88
C THR A 358 -13.20 -18.27 -8.63
N GLY A 359 -12.55 -17.26 -8.05
CA GLY A 359 -11.75 -17.44 -6.82
C GLY A 359 -10.46 -18.22 -7.04
N GLU A 360 -10.04 -18.45 -8.27
CA GLU A 360 -8.89 -19.29 -8.59
C GLU A 360 -7.56 -18.55 -8.59
N ARG A 361 -6.50 -19.32 -8.34
CA ARG A 361 -5.11 -18.88 -8.33
C ARG A 361 -4.32 -19.83 -9.23
N ARG A 362 -3.94 -19.39 -10.44
CA ARG A 362 -3.33 -20.24 -11.46
C ARG A 362 -1.91 -19.77 -11.78
N ALA A 363 -0.92 -20.60 -11.44
CA ALA A 363 0.46 -20.41 -11.88
C ALA A 363 0.62 -20.87 -13.35
N LYS A 364 1.78 -20.55 -13.96
CA LYS A 364 2.18 -21.15 -15.23
C LYS A 364 2.34 -22.66 -15.05
N VAL A 365 1.74 -23.46 -15.91
CA VAL A 365 1.92 -24.92 -15.99
C VAL A 365 3.26 -25.23 -16.61
#